data_971929572f6aba0248de2a2d89f93ddc
#
_entry.id   971929572f6aba0248de2a2d89f93ddc
#
_cell.length_a   1.000
_cell.length_b   1.000
_cell.length_c   1.000
_cell.angle_alpha   90.00
_cell.angle_beta   90.00
_cell.angle_gamma   90.00
#
_symmetry.space_group_name_H-M   'P 1'
#
loop_
_entity.id
_entity.type
_entity.pdbx_description
1 polymer ?
#
loop_
_entity_poly.entity_id
_entity_poly.type
_entity_poly.pdbx_seq_one_letter_code
_entity_poly.pdbx_strand_id
1 'polypeptide(L)'
;MLSLNMYSTKNRRGPSAYRGTYSRKHGVRRSYVSPRVNGRRRVSNPNRSSDYSKMSHYRIHENQYGPEFVMGNNTAISTFITYPALGKTDHCRTRSYIKLRRLRYKGTVKIERVHTDVNMNGLIPKIDGVFSLVVVVDRKPHLSPSGSLYTFDELFGARIHSHGNLAITSSLKDRFYIRHVLKRVLSVEKDTTMIDLEANTLLSNRRYNCWSAFIDHDRDSCNGVYANISKNALLVYYCWMSDTVSKASTFVSFDLDYIG
;
A
#
# COMPACT_ATOMS: atom_id res chain seq x y z
N MET A 1 13.16 9.89 51.60
CA MET A 1 14.56 9.57 51.25
C MET A 1 14.52 8.49 50.16
N LEU A 2 14.67 8.87 48.90
CA LEU A 2 14.86 7.96 47.78
C LEU A 2 15.84 8.59 46.83
N SER A 3 17.00 7.97 46.68
CA SER A 3 18.18 8.45 45.97
C SER A 3 18.01 8.31 44.45
N LEU A 4 18.26 9.40 43.74
CA LEU A 4 18.41 9.48 42.28
C LEU A 4 19.78 8.96 41.86
N ASN A 5 19.83 7.88 41.08
CA ASN A 5 21.05 7.44 40.41
C ASN A 5 21.15 8.11 39.04
N MET A 6 22.08 9.06 38.91
CA MET A 6 22.49 9.61 37.62
C MET A 6 23.52 8.68 36.96
N TYR A 7 23.22 8.22 35.76
CA TYR A 7 24.19 7.55 34.90
C TYR A 7 24.97 8.56 34.06
N SER A 8 26.24 8.67 34.36
CA SER A 8 27.25 9.47 33.66
C SER A 8 27.72 8.74 32.41
N THR A 9 27.50 9.34 31.22
CA THR A 9 28.07 8.89 29.96
C THR A 9 29.49 9.34 29.78
N LYS A 10 30.46 8.41 29.84
CA LYS A 10 31.88 8.65 29.55
C LYS A 10 32.13 8.74 28.04
N ASN A 11 32.42 9.93 27.54
CA ASN A 11 33.04 10.14 26.23
C ASN A 11 34.47 9.57 26.22
N ARG A 12 34.71 8.50 25.45
CA ARG A 12 36.06 8.05 25.11
C ARG A 12 36.49 8.68 23.79
N ARG A 13 37.35 9.70 23.87
CA ARG A 13 38.19 10.14 22.76
C ARG A 13 39.34 9.14 22.61
N GLY A 14 39.47 8.51 21.43
CA GLY A 14 40.64 7.72 21.06
C GLY A 14 41.75 8.63 20.47
N PRO A 15 43.04 8.24 20.60
CA PRO A 15 44.17 9.11 20.21
C PRO A 15 44.45 9.00 18.71
N SER A 16 44.92 10.15 18.23
CA SER A 16 45.37 10.43 16.87
C SER A 16 46.72 9.83 16.53
N ALA A 17 46.86 9.52 15.27
CA ALA A 17 48.03 9.74 14.42
C ALA A 17 49.31 8.91 14.64
N TYR A 18 49.62 8.15 13.58
CA TYR A 18 51.02 8.02 13.14
C TYR A 18 51.09 8.27 11.63
N ARG A 19 51.75 9.38 11.28
CA ARG A 19 52.22 9.70 9.92
C ARG A 19 53.45 8.83 9.66
N GLY A 20 53.34 7.81 8.83
CA GLY A 20 54.46 7.08 8.26
C GLY A 20 54.74 7.59 6.85
N THR A 21 55.81 8.34 6.70
CA THR A 21 56.41 8.68 5.40
C THR A 21 57.09 7.45 4.83
N TYR A 22 56.54 6.86 3.75
CA TYR A 22 57.27 5.87 2.97
C TYR A 22 57.68 6.44 1.62
N SER A 23 59.01 6.35 1.42
CA SER A 23 59.74 6.77 0.23
C SER A 23 59.29 6.02 -1.02
N ARG A 24 59.10 6.77 -2.09
CA ARG A 24 58.87 6.26 -3.46
C ARG A 24 60.09 5.46 -3.97
N LYS A 25 59.96 4.17 -4.11
CA LYS A 25 60.83 3.38 -4.98
C LYS A 25 60.20 3.34 -6.37
N HIS A 26 60.95 3.87 -7.37
CA HIS A 26 60.61 3.75 -8.78
C HIS A 26 60.59 2.27 -9.22
N GLY A 27 59.42 1.69 -9.31
CA GLY A 27 59.18 0.39 -9.92
C GLY A 27 58.80 0.57 -11.39
N VAL A 28 59.59 0.01 -12.25
CA VAL A 28 59.39 -0.11 -13.69
C VAL A 28 57.99 -0.72 -13.96
N ARG A 29 57.09 0.05 -14.55
CA ARG A 29 55.80 -0.46 -14.99
C ARG A 29 56.00 -1.31 -16.23
N ARG A 30 55.98 -2.65 -16.04
CA ARG A 30 55.73 -3.56 -17.17
C ARG A 30 54.24 -3.43 -17.51
N SER A 31 53.96 -2.84 -18.68
CA SER A 31 52.62 -2.81 -19.27
C SER A 31 52.24 -4.23 -19.70
N TYR A 32 51.47 -4.93 -18.87
CA TYR A 32 50.75 -6.11 -19.33
C TYR A 32 49.61 -5.64 -20.24
N VAL A 33 49.83 -5.77 -21.55
CA VAL A 33 48.77 -5.71 -22.54
C VAL A 33 47.93 -6.96 -22.33
N SER A 34 46.83 -6.82 -21.63
CA SER A 34 45.84 -7.91 -21.55
C SER A 34 45.28 -8.14 -22.96
N PRO A 35 45.25 -9.38 -23.47
CA PRO A 35 44.59 -9.64 -24.72
C PRO A 35 43.14 -9.21 -24.61
N ARG A 36 42.73 -8.29 -25.50
CA ARG A 36 41.31 -7.93 -25.66
C ARG A 36 40.56 -9.21 -25.99
N VAL A 37 39.92 -9.80 -24.97
CA VAL A 37 38.90 -10.80 -25.20
C VAL A 37 37.84 -10.11 -26.01
N ASN A 38 37.72 -10.45 -27.28
CA ASN A 38 36.66 -10.01 -28.18
C ASN A 38 35.32 -10.31 -27.42
N GLY A 39 34.78 -9.26 -26.84
CA GLY A 39 33.46 -9.35 -26.21
C GLY A 39 32.53 -9.92 -27.26
N ARG A 40 32.09 -11.15 -27.03
CA ARG A 40 30.98 -11.74 -27.78
C ARG A 40 29.89 -10.68 -27.79
N ARG A 41 29.72 -10.00 -28.94
CA ARG A 41 28.52 -9.20 -29.20
C ARG A 41 27.35 -10.11 -28.86
N ARG A 42 26.70 -9.81 -27.74
CA ARG A 42 25.39 -10.40 -27.46
C ARG A 42 24.55 -10.05 -28.66
N VAL A 43 24.39 -11.02 -29.55
CA VAL A 43 23.37 -10.94 -30.61
C VAL A 43 22.07 -10.75 -29.83
N SER A 44 21.62 -9.52 -29.79
CA SER A 44 20.31 -9.17 -29.25
C SER A 44 19.32 -9.93 -30.13
N ASN A 45 18.70 -10.97 -29.56
CA ASN A 45 17.70 -11.76 -30.26
C ASN A 45 16.57 -10.78 -30.61
N PRO A 46 16.39 -10.40 -31.89
CA PRO A 46 15.42 -9.36 -32.28
C PRO A 46 13.96 -9.74 -31.98
N ASN A 47 13.73 -11.04 -31.64
CA ASN A 47 12.39 -11.53 -31.38
C ASN A 47 11.89 -11.38 -29.94
N ARG A 48 12.72 -10.84 -29.00
CA ARG A 48 12.27 -10.65 -27.60
C ARG A 48 11.68 -9.28 -27.29
N SER A 49 11.73 -8.33 -28.22
CA SER A 49 11.28 -6.94 -27.97
C SER A 49 9.86 -6.62 -28.43
N SER A 50 9.18 -7.55 -29.14
CA SER A 50 7.95 -7.18 -29.86
C SER A 50 6.66 -7.21 -29.03
N ASP A 51 6.62 -7.96 -27.91
CA ASP A 51 5.37 -8.07 -27.16
C ASP A 51 5.08 -6.89 -26.23
N TYR A 52 6.12 -6.26 -25.67
CA TYR A 52 5.92 -5.11 -24.79
C TYR A 52 5.58 -3.82 -25.53
N SER A 53 5.97 -3.69 -26.78
CA SER A 53 5.69 -2.50 -27.60
C SER A 53 4.24 -2.37 -28.03
N LYS A 54 3.43 -3.44 -27.91
CA LYS A 54 2.02 -3.48 -28.28
C LYS A 54 1.06 -3.31 -27.11
N MET A 55 1.57 -3.14 -25.88
CA MET A 55 0.73 -2.94 -24.72
C MET A 55 0.38 -1.47 -24.54
N SER A 56 -0.89 -1.15 -24.54
CA SER A 56 -1.40 0.20 -24.34
C SER A 56 -1.48 0.57 -22.86
N HIS A 57 -1.43 1.87 -22.58
CA HIS A 57 -1.59 2.43 -21.25
C HIS A 57 -3.05 2.80 -21.03
N TYR A 58 -3.63 2.32 -19.96
CA TYR A 58 -5.02 2.55 -19.60
C TYR A 58 -5.13 3.00 -18.15
N ARG A 59 -6.31 3.53 -17.81
CA ARG A 59 -6.69 3.92 -16.46
C ARG A 59 -8.07 3.38 -16.13
N ILE A 60 -8.21 2.82 -14.93
CA ILE A 60 -9.48 2.53 -14.30
C ILE A 60 -9.77 3.66 -13.32
N HIS A 61 -11.00 4.15 -13.35
CA HIS A 61 -11.53 5.08 -12.37
C HIS A 61 -12.68 4.40 -11.63
N GLU A 62 -12.60 4.38 -10.29
CA GLU A 62 -13.60 3.78 -9.41
C GLU A 62 -13.89 4.71 -8.24
N ASN A 63 -15.17 4.93 -7.96
CA ASN A 63 -15.61 5.69 -6.80
C ASN A 63 -16.19 4.76 -5.75
N GLN A 64 -15.66 4.84 -4.53
CA GLN A 64 -16.13 4.11 -3.36
C GLN A 64 -16.82 5.10 -2.42
N TYR A 65 -18.15 5.03 -2.35
CA TYR A 65 -19.01 5.88 -1.54
C TYR A 65 -20.38 5.22 -1.34
N GLY A 66 -21.18 5.78 -0.45
CA GLY A 66 -22.52 5.29 -0.20
C GLY A 66 -22.71 4.69 1.19
N PRO A 67 -23.86 4.06 1.44
CA PRO A 67 -24.20 3.50 2.75
C PRO A 67 -23.22 2.40 3.22
N GLU A 68 -22.69 1.63 2.28
CA GLU A 68 -21.68 0.57 2.53
C GLU A 68 -20.31 1.12 2.95
N PHE A 69 -20.08 2.42 2.76
CA PHE A 69 -18.84 3.10 3.14
C PHE A 69 -19.02 4.03 4.35
N VAL A 70 -20.03 3.76 5.17
CA VAL A 70 -20.26 4.44 6.46
C VAL A 70 -19.82 3.52 7.59
N MET A 71 -18.86 3.97 8.38
CA MET A 71 -18.31 3.25 9.54
C MET A 71 -18.81 3.86 10.84
N GLY A 72 -19.24 3.04 11.77
CA GLY A 72 -19.40 3.44 13.18
C GLY A 72 -18.03 3.57 13.86
N ASN A 73 -18.03 4.03 15.10
CA ASN A 73 -16.81 4.01 15.91
C ASN A 73 -16.33 2.57 16.12
N ASN A 74 -15.01 2.40 16.08
CA ASN A 74 -14.33 1.11 16.25
C ASN A 74 -14.73 0.05 15.21
N THR A 75 -15.06 0.46 13.98
CA THR A 75 -15.40 -0.45 12.89
C THR A 75 -14.44 -0.30 11.71
N ALA A 76 -14.42 -1.33 10.87
CA ALA A 76 -13.61 -1.37 9.65
C ALA A 76 -14.42 -1.96 8.49
N ILE A 77 -14.09 -1.51 7.27
CA ILE A 77 -14.66 -1.98 6.00
C ILE A 77 -13.52 -2.57 5.17
N SER A 78 -13.81 -3.71 4.53
CA SER A 78 -12.92 -4.39 3.58
C SER A 78 -13.56 -4.36 2.20
N THR A 79 -12.84 -3.88 1.20
CA THR A 79 -13.29 -3.82 -0.19
C THR A 79 -12.12 -4.09 -1.13
N PHE A 80 -12.35 -4.08 -2.43
CA PHE A 80 -11.33 -4.29 -3.45
C PHE A 80 -11.51 -3.29 -4.60
N ILE A 81 -10.47 -3.13 -5.43
CA ILE A 81 -10.54 -2.34 -6.65
C ILE A 81 -10.88 -3.27 -7.80
N THR A 82 -12.00 -2.99 -8.48
CA THR A 82 -12.46 -3.75 -9.65
C THR A 82 -11.52 -3.53 -10.82
N TYR A 83 -11.13 -4.62 -11.49
CA TYR A 83 -10.29 -4.56 -12.69
C TYR A 83 -11.14 -4.59 -13.98
N PRO A 84 -10.54 -4.25 -15.14
CA PRO A 84 -11.28 -4.27 -16.40
C PRO A 84 -11.68 -5.70 -16.80
N ALA A 85 -12.86 -5.85 -17.36
CA ALA A 85 -13.29 -7.09 -17.99
C ALA A 85 -12.43 -7.41 -19.23
N LEU A 86 -12.40 -8.68 -19.65
CA LEU A 86 -11.80 -9.08 -20.91
C LEU A 86 -12.71 -8.66 -22.07
N GLY A 87 -12.18 -7.98 -23.07
CA GLY A 87 -12.97 -7.51 -24.20
C GLY A 87 -12.15 -6.74 -25.22
N LYS A 88 -12.84 -6.24 -26.24
CA LYS A 88 -12.24 -5.47 -27.35
C LYS A 88 -12.52 -3.96 -27.26
N THR A 89 -13.30 -3.52 -26.26
CA THR A 89 -13.62 -2.10 -26.08
C THR A 89 -12.50 -1.37 -25.36
N ASP A 90 -12.45 -0.05 -25.47
CA ASP A 90 -11.36 0.80 -24.94
C ASP A 90 -11.14 0.72 -23.42
N HIS A 91 -12.15 0.27 -22.68
CA HIS A 91 -12.06 0.11 -21.21
C HIS A 91 -11.84 -1.32 -20.76
N CYS A 92 -11.66 -2.26 -21.72
CA CYS A 92 -11.45 -3.66 -21.44
C CYS A 92 -9.97 -4.04 -21.54
N ARG A 93 -9.57 -5.07 -20.81
CA ARG A 93 -8.25 -5.70 -21.00
C ARG A 93 -8.31 -6.65 -22.21
N THR A 94 -7.23 -6.75 -22.93
CA THR A 94 -7.12 -7.63 -24.10
C THR A 94 -6.47 -8.98 -23.78
N ARG A 95 -5.93 -9.15 -22.58
CA ARG A 95 -5.16 -10.33 -22.14
C ARG A 95 -5.63 -10.83 -20.77
N SER A 96 -5.34 -12.07 -20.45
CA SER A 96 -5.57 -12.66 -19.13
C SER A 96 -4.64 -12.14 -18.04
N TYR A 97 -3.88 -11.07 -18.30
CA TYR A 97 -3.03 -10.40 -17.35
C TYR A 97 -2.87 -8.92 -17.67
N ILE A 98 -2.63 -8.11 -16.64
CA ILE A 98 -2.34 -6.69 -16.74
C ILE A 98 -1.15 -6.34 -15.83
N LYS A 99 -0.39 -5.31 -16.19
CA LYS A 99 0.67 -4.78 -15.35
C LYS A 99 0.17 -3.54 -14.63
N LEU A 100 0.04 -3.62 -13.32
CA LEU A 100 -0.34 -2.49 -12.48
C LEU A 100 0.85 -1.52 -12.36
N ARG A 101 0.63 -0.23 -12.63
CA ARG A 101 1.66 0.80 -12.65
C ARG A 101 1.62 1.66 -11.41
N ARG A 102 0.49 2.30 -11.19
CA ARG A 102 0.31 3.33 -10.18
C ARG A 102 -1.13 3.34 -9.71
N LEU A 103 -1.31 3.46 -8.41
CA LEU A 103 -2.59 3.74 -7.79
C LEU A 103 -2.56 5.15 -7.23
N ARG A 104 -3.50 5.97 -7.64
CA ARG A 104 -3.80 7.27 -7.04
C ARG A 104 -5.17 7.20 -6.41
N TYR A 105 -5.35 7.87 -5.30
CA TYR A 105 -6.68 8.08 -4.77
C TYR A 105 -6.78 9.46 -4.15
N LYS A 106 -7.98 10.00 -4.24
CA LYS A 106 -8.36 11.29 -3.66
C LYS A 106 -9.79 11.20 -3.15
N GLY A 107 -10.05 11.85 -2.04
CA GLY A 107 -11.38 11.84 -1.48
C GLY A 107 -11.47 12.59 -0.18
N THR A 108 -12.61 12.43 0.48
CA THR A 108 -12.92 13.06 1.77
C THR A 108 -13.53 12.04 2.71
N VAL A 109 -13.31 12.24 3.99
CA VAL A 109 -14.03 11.54 5.07
C VAL A 109 -14.73 12.57 5.90
N LYS A 110 -16.05 12.41 6.01
CA LYS A 110 -16.89 13.20 6.92
C LYS A 110 -17.04 12.40 8.21
N ILE A 111 -16.64 12.99 9.33
CA ILE A 111 -16.80 12.41 10.67
C ILE A 111 -17.86 13.21 11.40
N GLU A 112 -18.84 12.50 11.95
CA GLU A 112 -19.98 13.08 12.64
C GLU A 112 -20.20 12.38 13.98
N ARG A 113 -20.49 13.13 14.99
CA ARG A 113 -20.97 12.62 16.27
C ARG A 113 -22.36 12.03 16.09
N VAL A 114 -22.64 10.88 16.71
CA VAL A 114 -23.96 10.23 16.61
C VAL A 114 -24.86 10.68 17.74
N HIS A 115 -24.30 10.93 18.95
CA HIS A 115 -25.06 11.39 20.12
C HIS A 115 -24.38 12.60 20.74
N THR A 116 -25.19 13.54 21.22
CA THR A 116 -24.75 14.69 22.00
C THR A 116 -24.76 14.31 23.49
N ASP A 117 -23.89 13.38 23.89
CA ASP A 117 -23.72 13.10 25.31
C ASP A 117 -23.02 14.31 25.95
N VAL A 118 -23.78 15.02 26.75
CA VAL A 118 -23.25 16.09 27.59
C VAL A 118 -22.69 15.43 28.85
N ASN A 119 -21.39 15.54 29.09
CA ASN A 119 -20.79 15.09 30.34
C ASN A 119 -21.47 15.77 31.53
N MET A 120 -21.39 15.16 32.72
CA MET A 120 -21.94 15.73 33.96
C MET A 120 -21.53 17.19 34.23
N ASN A 121 -20.43 17.65 33.60
CA ASN A 121 -19.93 19.04 33.68
C ASN A 121 -20.49 19.95 32.56
N GLY A 122 -21.46 19.52 31.75
CA GLY A 122 -22.01 20.30 30.65
C GLY A 122 -21.10 20.46 29.44
N LEU A 123 -19.94 19.81 29.43
CA LEU A 123 -18.97 19.87 28.32
C LEU A 123 -19.27 18.75 27.31
N ILE A 124 -19.28 19.11 26.05
CA ILE A 124 -19.40 18.17 24.95
C ILE A 124 -18.02 17.49 24.75
N PRO A 125 -17.92 16.12 24.84
CA PRO A 125 -16.64 15.43 24.68
C PRO A 125 -16.09 15.66 23.27
N LYS A 126 -14.77 15.81 23.15
CA LYS A 126 -14.10 15.92 21.85
C LYS A 126 -14.25 14.62 21.05
N ILE A 127 -14.26 14.76 19.72
CA ILE A 127 -14.10 13.58 18.84
C ILE A 127 -12.61 13.33 18.70
N ASP A 128 -12.10 12.33 19.44
CA ASP A 128 -10.73 11.87 19.35
C ASP A 128 -10.71 10.52 18.63
N GLY A 129 -9.88 10.41 17.60
CA GLY A 129 -9.84 9.17 16.84
C GLY A 129 -8.77 9.11 15.77
N VAL A 130 -8.68 7.92 15.17
CA VAL A 130 -7.75 7.61 14.09
C VAL A 130 -8.51 7.03 12.92
N PHE A 131 -8.44 7.71 11.79
CA PHE A 131 -8.88 7.18 10.52
C PHE A 131 -7.69 6.57 9.79
N SER A 132 -7.85 5.35 9.26
CA SER A 132 -6.84 4.66 8.47
C SER A 132 -7.43 4.14 7.16
N LEU A 133 -6.72 4.37 6.05
CA LEU A 133 -6.95 3.76 4.75
C LEU A 133 -5.71 2.94 4.39
N VAL A 134 -5.88 1.63 4.18
CA VAL A 134 -4.78 0.72 3.90
C VAL A 134 -5.00 0.04 2.57
N VAL A 135 -4.01 0.13 1.67
CA VAL A 135 -3.99 -0.58 0.40
C VAL A 135 -3.09 -1.81 0.52
N VAL A 136 -3.65 -2.96 0.22
CA VAL A 136 -2.98 -4.26 0.33
C VAL A 136 -3.02 -4.98 -1.01
N VAL A 137 -1.92 -5.63 -1.38
CA VAL A 137 -1.86 -6.56 -2.50
C VAL A 137 -2.06 -7.97 -1.98
N ASP A 138 -3.09 -8.65 -2.44
CA ASP A 138 -3.29 -10.09 -2.25
C ASP A 138 -2.62 -10.84 -3.40
N ARG A 139 -1.56 -11.58 -3.11
CA ARG A 139 -0.76 -12.32 -4.09
C ARG A 139 -1.46 -13.57 -4.63
N LYS A 140 -2.34 -14.13 -3.83
CA LYS A 140 -3.09 -15.37 -4.13
C LYS A 140 -4.56 -15.15 -3.77
N PRO A 141 -5.32 -14.37 -4.57
CA PRO A 141 -6.69 -14.02 -4.24
C PRO A 141 -7.56 -15.26 -4.09
N HIS A 142 -8.21 -15.37 -2.96
CA HIS A 142 -9.32 -16.28 -2.66
C HIS A 142 -10.09 -15.72 -1.47
N LEU A 143 -11.34 -16.02 -1.39
CA LEU A 143 -12.18 -15.61 -0.28
C LEU A 143 -11.73 -16.30 1.00
N SER A 144 -12.05 -15.70 2.14
CA SER A 144 -11.83 -16.30 3.44
C SER A 144 -12.72 -17.55 3.61
N PRO A 145 -12.50 -18.39 4.61
CA PRO A 145 -13.38 -19.54 4.89
C PRO A 145 -14.86 -19.15 5.08
N SER A 146 -15.14 -17.90 5.45
CA SER A 146 -16.51 -17.35 5.57
C SER A 146 -17.15 -16.98 4.21
N GLY A 147 -16.43 -17.12 3.09
CA GLY A 147 -16.92 -16.76 1.76
C GLY A 147 -16.87 -15.25 1.47
N SER A 148 -16.25 -14.46 2.31
CA SER A 148 -16.07 -13.01 2.18
C SER A 148 -14.62 -12.62 2.00
N LEU A 149 -14.35 -11.33 1.77
CA LEU A 149 -12.99 -10.80 1.85
C LEU A 149 -12.45 -10.95 3.28
N TYR A 150 -11.14 -11.12 3.41
CA TYR A 150 -10.51 -11.09 4.72
C TYR A 150 -10.80 -9.76 5.41
N THR A 151 -11.25 -9.85 6.66
CA THR A 151 -11.57 -8.67 7.46
C THR A 151 -10.32 -7.95 7.92
N PHE A 152 -10.46 -6.73 8.40
CA PHE A 152 -9.36 -5.96 8.97
C PHE A 152 -8.70 -6.72 10.14
N ASP A 153 -9.53 -7.30 11.03
CA ASP A 153 -9.06 -8.00 12.23
C ASP A 153 -8.33 -9.30 11.89
N GLU A 154 -8.76 -10.04 10.87
CA GLU A 154 -8.06 -11.24 10.39
C GLU A 154 -6.68 -10.89 9.81
N LEU A 155 -6.58 -9.75 9.12
CA LEU A 155 -5.36 -9.39 8.41
C LEU A 155 -4.33 -8.68 9.30
N PHE A 156 -4.77 -7.74 10.13
CA PHE A 156 -3.90 -6.88 10.95
C PHE A 156 -3.98 -7.17 12.45
N GLY A 157 -4.88 -8.06 12.87
CA GLY A 157 -5.23 -8.25 14.28
C GLY A 157 -6.20 -7.18 14.77
N ALA A 158 -6.26 -7.00 16.08
CA ALA A 158 -7.21 -6.07 16.68
C ALA A 158 -7.13 -4.65 16.09
N ARG A 159 -8.27 -4.01 15.83
CA ARG A 159 -8.37 -2.68 15.20
C ARG A 159 -7.61 -1.58 15.93
N ILE A 160 -7.39 -1.75 17.23
CA ILE A 160 -6.55 -0.83 18.03
C ILE A 160 -5.11 -0.68 17.44
N HIS A 161 -4.63 -1.65 16.68
CA HIS A 161 -3.35 -1.57 16.00
C HIS A 161 -3.29 -0.44 14.97
N SER A 162 -4.45 0.10 14.54
CA SER A 162 -4.50 1.28 13.67
C SER A 162 -3.90 2.53 14.32
N HIS A 163 -3.88 2.61 15.66
CA HIS A 163 -3.19 3.67 16.39
C HIS A 163 -1.67 3.60 16.26
N GLY A 164 -1.12 2.41 16.12
CA GLY A 164 0.30 2.15 15.99
C GLY A 164 0.76 1.90 14.55
N ASN A 165 1.62 0.93 14.40
CA ASN A 165 2.15 0.47 13.12
C ASN A 165 1.39 -0.78 12.68
N LEU A 166 0.59 -0.66 11.62
CA LEU A 166 -0.14 -1.79 11.05
C LEU A 166 0.83 -2.78 10.41
N ALA A 167 0.74 -4.02 10.83
CA ALA A 167 1.51 -5.14 10.28
C ALA A 167 0.58 -6.31 9.99
N ILE A 168 0.83 -7.02 8.89
CA ILE A 168 0.10 -8.24 8.56
C ILE A 168 0.47 -9.33 9.56
N THR A 169 -0.54 -10.09 10.00
CA THR A 169 -0.37 -11.26 10.88
C THR A 169 0.63 -12.25 10.28
N SER A 170 1.43 -12.90 11.11
CA SER A 170 2.55 -13.74 10.66
C SER A 170 2.14 -14.86 9.72
N SER A 171 0.96 -15.46 9.93
CA SER A 171 0.40 -16.52 9.08
C SER A 171 0.01 -16.08 7.66
N LEU A 172 -0.23 -14.78 7.46
CA LEU A 172 -0.71 -14.22 6.20
C LEU A 172 0.34 -13.40 5.42
N LYS A 173 1.54 -13.23 5.95
CA LYS A 173 2.62 -12.43 5.33
C LYS A 173 3.05 -12.91 3.94
N ASP A 174 2.98 -14.22 3.68
CA ASP A 174 3.36 -14.78 2.39
C ASP A 174 2.34 -14.47 1.29
N ARG A 175 1.11 -14.23 1.69
CA ARG A 175 0.00 -13.95 0.78
C ARG A 175 -0.22 -12.45 0.60
N PHE A 176 -0.27 -11.69 1.69
CA PHE A 176 -0.62 -10.27 1.68
C PHE A 176 0.60 -9.38 1.82
N TYR A 177 0.54 -8.22 1.17
CA TYR A 177 1.58 -7.21 1.23
C TYR A 177 0.97 -5.81 1.32
N ILE A 178 1.28 -5.08 2.40
CA ILE A 178 0.85 -3.68 2.55
C ILE A 178 1.58 -2.84 1.53
N ARG A 179 0.83 -2.14 0.68
CA ARG A 179 1.39 -1.26 -0.32
C ARG A 179 1.40 0.19 0.12
N HIS A 180 0.36 0.61 0.80
CA HIS A 180 0.24 1.97 1.31
C HIS A 180 -0.60 2.00 2.58
N VAL A 181 -0.24 2.89 3.50
CA VAL A 181 -1.02 3.22 4.69
C VAL A 181 -1.16 4.73 4.74
N LEU A 182 -2.39 5.22 4.69
CA LEU A 182 -2.72 6.60 5.00
C LEU A 182 -3.40 6.61 6.36
N LYS A 183 -2.87 7.39 7.29
CA LYS A 183 -3.37 7.53 8.65
C LYS A 183 -3.62 9.00 8.96
N ARG A 184 -4.76 9.31 9.56
CA ARG A 184 -5.13 10.64 10.04
C ARG A 184 -5.55 10.55 11.49
N VAL A 185 -4.85 11.25 12.35
CA VAL A 185 -5.19 11.42 13.76
C VAL A 185 -5.99 12.70 13.89
N LEU A 186 -7.06 12.65 14.63
CA LEU A 186 -8.02 13.74 14.81
C LEU A 186 -8.31 13.97 16.28
N SER A 187 -8.44 15.23 16.62
CA SER A 187 -8.96 15.69 17.91
C SER A 187 -9.76 16.96 17.62
N VAL A 188 -11.08 16.85 17.66
CA VAL A 188 -11.98 17.93 17.19
C VAL A 188 -13.11 18.15 18.21
N GLU A 189 -13.35 19.42 18.53
CA GLU A 189 -14.44 19.83 19.44
C GLU A 189 -15.80 19.97 18.73
N LYS A 190 -15.79 20.06 17.37
CA LYS A 190 -16.99 20.21 16.55
C LYS A 190 -17.71 18.88 16.39
N ASP A 191 -19.04 18.94 16.23
CA ASP A 191 -19.87 17.76 15.98
C ASP A 191 -19.65 17.12 14.63
N THR A 192 -19.12 17.87 13.68
CA THR A 192 -18.82 17.40 12.32
C THR A 192 -17.48 17.95 11.86
N THR A 193 -16.67 17.10 11.26
CA THR A 193 -15.42 17.50 10.60
C THR A 193 -15.24 16.76 9.29
N MET A 194 -14.49 17.35 8.35
CA MET A 194 -14.12 16.73 7.09
C MET A 194 -12.60 16.67 6.98
N ILE A 195 -12.10 15.57 6.43
CA ILE A 195 -10.69 15.32 6.23
C ILE A 195 -10.46 15.01 4.76
N ASP A 196 -9.44 15.62 4.18
CA ASP A 196 -9.01 15.30 2.83
C ASP A 196 -8.03 14.09 2.85
N LEU A 197 -8.27 13.18 1.91
CA LEU A 197 -7.44 12.02 1.65
C LEU A 197 -6.81 12.19 0.26
N GLU A 198 -5.50 12.08 0.18
CA GLU A 198 -4.80 12.04 -1.09
C GLU A 198 -3.55 11.19 -0.97
N ALA A 199 -3.35 10.30 -1.94
CA ALA A 199 -2.10 9.56 -2.06
C ALA A 199 -1.84 9.09 -3.48
N ASN A 200 -0.56 8.81 -3.73
CA ASN A 200 -0.05 8.32 -4.99
C ASN A 200 1.00 7.23 -4.73
N THR A 201 0.69 6.03 -5.14
CA THR A 201 1.51 4.85 -4.85
C THR A 201 1.94 4.14 -6.12
N LEU A 202 3.24 3.91 -6.29
CA LEU A 202 3.78 3.11 -7.39
C LEU A 202 3.61 1.62 -7.07
N LEU A 203 2.88 0.89 -7.90
CA LEU A 203 2.69 -0.55 -7.78
C LEU A 203 3.80 -1.32 -8.49
N SER A 204 4.32 -0.79 -9.60
CA SER A 204 5.47 -1.34 -10.31
C SER A 204 6.57 -0.30 -10.46
N ASN A 205 7.83 -0.74 -10.34
CA ASN A 205 9.02 0.07 -10.55
C ASN A 205 10.05 -0.71 -11.40
N ARG A 206 11.28 -0.18 -11.55
CA ARG A 206 12.36 -0.84 -12.33
C ARG A 206 12.77 -2.21 -11.77
N ARG A 207 12.63 -2.44 -10.45
CA ARG A 207 13.05 -3.68 -9.77
C ARG A 207 11.89 -4.64 -9.49
N TYR A 208 10.69 -4.12 -9.34
CA TYR A 208 9.50 -4.88 -8.99
C TYR A 208 8.38 -4.62 -9.98
N ASN A 209 7.83 -5.68 -10.56
CA ASN A 209 6.70 -5.63 -11.47
C ASN A 209 5.50 -6.29 -10.83
N CYS A 210 4.43 -5.53 -10.63
CA CYS A 210 3.16 -6.04 -10.13
C CYS A 210 2.27 -6.42 -11.32
N TRP A 211 2.23 -7.72 -11.63
CA TRP A 211 1.36 -8.29 -12.65
C TRP A 211 0.14 -8.91 -11.98
N SER A 212 -1.04 -8.51 -12.41
CA SER A 212 -2.29 -9.18 -12.04
C SER A 212 -2.67 -10.17 -13.14
N ALA A 213 -3.13 -11.35 -12.76
CA ALA A 213 -3.60 -12.38 -13.66
C ALA A 213 -5.03 -12.76 -13.30
N PHE A 214 -5.77 -13.27 -14.31
CA PHE A 214 -7.20 -13.55 -14.22
C PHE A 214 -7.47 -15.02 -14.53
N ILE A 215 -8.62 -15.49 -14.05
CA ILE A 215 -9.18 -16.82 -14.34
C ILE A 215 -10.22 -16.61 -15.43
N ASP A 216 -9.83 -16.71 -16.70
CA ASP A 216 -10.70 -16.48 -17.86
C ASP A 216 -11.13 -17.82 -18.47
N HIS A 217 -11.76 -18.69 -17.67
CA HIS A 217 -12.18 -20.02 -18.15
C HIS A 217 -13.46 -19.99 -18.98
N ASP A 218 -14.39 -19.08 -18.63
CA ASP A 218 -15.69 -18.96 -19.26
C ASP A 218 -15.99 -17.52 -19.68
N ARG A 219 -16.85 -17.31 -20.68
CA ARG A 219 -17.28 -15.97 -21.12
C ARG A 219 -17.93 -15.16 -20.00
N ASP A 220 -18.63 -15.81 -19.09
CA ASP A 220 -19.32 -15.17 -17.97
C ASP A 220 -18.38 -14.80 -16.82
N SER A 221 -17.18 -15.40 -16.76
CA SER A 221 -16.15 -15.12 -15.74
C SER A 221 -15.08 -14.12 -16.19
N CYS A 222 -15.26 -13.50 -17.36
CA CYS A 222 -14.29 -12.53 -17.92
C CYS A 222 -14.30 -11.16 -17.24
N ASN A 223 -15.09 -10.96 -16.18
CA ASN A 223 -15.14 -9.70 -15.44
C ASN A 223 -13.91 -9.50 -14.53
N GLY A 224 -13.74 -8.30 -14.02
CA GLY A 224 -12.62 -7.92 -13.17
C GLY A 224 -12.90 -7.97 -11.67
N VAL A 225 -13.91 -8.72 -11.23
CA VAL A 225 -14.24 -8.89 -9.80
C VAL A 225 -13.19 -9.73 -9.09
N TYR A 226 -13.11 -9.58 -7.78
CA TYR A 226 -12.08 -10.23 -6.95
C TYR A 226 -12.00 -11.75 -7.15
N ALA A 227 -13.14 -12.43 -7.28
CA ALA A 227 -13.22 -13.89 -7.48
C ALA A 227 -12.53 -14.39 -8.77
N ASN A 228 -12.44 -13.52 -9.79
CA ASN A 228 -11.82 -13.85 -11.08
C ASN A 228 -10.35 -13.48 -11.18
N ILE A 229 -9.78 -12.92 -10.12
CA ILE A 229 -8.36 -12.58 -10.07
C ILE A 229 -7.60 -13.75 -9.46
N SER A 230 -6.64 -14.31 -10.21
CA SER A 230 -5.78 -15.40 -9.73
C SER A 230 -4.49 -14.91 -9.09
N LYS A 231 -4.10 -13.66 -9.32
CA LYS A 231 -2.85 -13.10 -8.79
C LYS A 231 -2.91 -11.60 -8.63
N ASN A 232 -2.42 -11.11 -7.49
CA ASN A 232 -2.23 -9.69 -7.17
C ASN A 232 -3.51 -8.84 -7.30
N ALA A 233 -4.53 -9.17 -6.52
CA ALA A 233 -5.68 -8.29 -6.32
C ALA A 233 -5.30 -7.11 -5.40
N LEU A 234 -5.93 -5.95 -5.63
CA LEU A 234 -5.81 -4.79 -4.76
C LEU A 234 -6.99 -4.73 -3.81
N LEU A 235 -6.73 -4.90 -2.53
CA LEU A 235 -7.69 -4.74 -1.45
C LEU A 235 -7.53 -3.36 -0.80
N VAL A 236 -8.64 -2.80 -0.35
CA VAL A 236 -8.69 -1.54 0.38
C VAL A 236 -9.39 -1.77 1.70
N TYR A 237 -8.77 -1.32 2.76
CA TYR A 237 -9.31 -1.38 4.11
C TYR A 237 -9.48 0.02 4.66
N TYR A 238 -10.67 0.31 5.15
CA TYR A 238 -10.98 1.52 5.91
C TYR A 238 -11.16 1.13 7.36
N CYS A 239 -10.65 1.93 8.27
CA CYS A 239 -10.82 1.72 9.71
C CYS A 239 -11.01 3.07 10.40
N TRP A 240 -12.06 3.18 11.20
CA TRP A 240 -12.31 4.30 12.08
C TRP A 240 -12.27 3.84 13.53
N MET A 241 -11.30 4.36 14.30
CA MET A 241 -11.15 4.12 15.73
C MET A 241 -11.37 5.41 16.48
N SER A 242 -12.31 5.44 17.40
CA SER A 242 -12.65 6.61 18.20
C SER A 242 -13.18 6.20 19.57
N ASP A 243 -12.81 6.97 20.58
CA ASP A 243 -13.33 6.84 21.94
C ASP A 243 -14.73 7.46 22.07
N THR A 244 -15.11 8.32 21.14
CA THR A 244 -16.42 8.99 21.10
C THR A 244 -17.34 8.28 20.11
N VAL A 245 -18.63 8.11 20.46
CA VAL A 245 -19.63 7.54 19.55
C VAL A 245 -19.81 8.45 18.35
N SER A 246 -19.25 8.02 17.23
CA SER A 246 -19.15 8.79 16.00
C SER A 246 -19.25 7.89 14.79
N LYS A 247 -19.58 8.47 13.63
CA LYS A 247 -19.58 7.78 12.34
C LYS A 247 -18.64 8.48 11.37
N ALA A 248 -17.97 7.69 10.54
CA ALA A 248 -17.12 8.17 9.45
C ALA A 248 -17.73 7.74 8.11
N SER A 249 -18.13 8.71 7.30
CA SER A 249 -18.64 8.48 5.94
C SER A 249 -17.55 8.82 4.94
N THR A 250 -17.19 7.86 4.09
CA THR A 250 -16.09 8.04 3.13
C THR A 250 -16.61 8.25 1.72
N PHE A 251 -15.94 9.12 0.98
CA PHE A 251 -16.04 9.26 -0.46
C PHE A 251 -14.61 9.26 -1.02
N VAL A 252 -14.21 8.19 -1.71
CA VAL A 252 -12.86 8.07 -2.25
C VAL A 252 -12.91 7.63 -3.70
N SER A 253 -12.24 8.39 -4.56
CA SER A 253 -12.03 8.05 -5.97
C SER A 253 -10.66 7.43 -6.15
N PHE A 254 -10.60 6.29 -6.80
CA PHE A 254 -9.37 5.57 -7.13
C PHE A 254 -9.10 5.65 -8.63
N ASP A 255 -7.87 6.02 -8.97
CA ASP A 255 -7.33 5.96 -10.34
C ASP A 255 -6.22 4.92 -10.39
N LEU A 256 -6.44 3.82 -11.08
CA LEU A 256 -5.45 2.77 -11.28
C LEU A 256 -4.89 2.82 -12.71
N ASP A 257 -3.64 3.22 -12.86
CA ASP A 257 -2.91 3.17 -14.13
C ASP A 257 -2.36 1.76 -14.35
N TYR A 258 -2.65 1.15 -15.51
CA TYR A 258 -2.18 -0.19 -15.88
C TYR A 258 -1.74 -0.26 -17.35
N ILE A 259 -1.08 -1.36 -17.71
CA ILE A 259 -0.70 -1.74 -19.06
C ILE A 259 -1.30 -3.11 -19.35
N GLY A 260 -2.04 -3.23 -20.45
CA GLY A 260 -2.72 -4.47 -20.83
C GLY A 260 -2.93 -4.63 -22.34
#